data_50c9e030834b43ccd5434486eddad0c3
#
_entry.id   50c9e030834b43ccd5434486eddad0c3
#
_cell.length_a   1.000
_cell.length_b   1.000
_cell.length_c   1.000
_cell.angle_alpha   90.00
_cell.angle_beta   90.00
_cell.angle_gamma   90.00
#
_symmetry.space_group_name_H-M   'P 1'
#
loop_
_entity.id
_entity.type
_entity.pdbx_description
1 polymer ?
#
loop_
_entity_poly.entity_id
_entity_poly.type
_entity_poly.pdbx_seq_one_letter_code
_entity_poly.pdbx_strand_id
1 'polypeptide(L)'
;CDELFTFLDELGVDVFRDVDRLVGGEHWHDHILQKANASKVFIFLASTSSVNNAGMIQEELEVARQKLSRNEPFRFLTVRLDEYPLQDWMNEWQFIRSSDEHLPDKVVHSINQIAADTGFPILATGGKAFVNRNPRRTSYQTSDCDYSYAIPTISIVGDQFAASELNSAIRGRVAESILEMRGWVEANQRGEPGSFIDITPLNVVLSEKYIGLSFERVAHYAKAAHPEHHFLTVNIKRQPWSLMQTGIASEHRARLIELIIDELRAQDPSWEQDTLTESLANYDFASNVNFLDDGVRVYFGDYSLGS
;
A
#
# COMPACT_ATOMS: atom_id res chain seq x y z
N CYS A 1 -9.69 1.52 4.34
CA CYS A 1 -10.16 1.99 5.65
C CYS A 1 -9.07 1.87 6.70
N ASP A 2 -8.51 0.66 6.88
CA ASP A 2 -7.54 0.34 7.92
C ASP A 2 -6.29 1.23 7.85
N GLU A 3 -5.76 1.44 6.67
CA GLU A 3 -4.56 2.27 6.45
C GLU A 3 -4.77 3.73 6.85
N LEU A 4 -5.90 4.31 6.47
CA LEU A 4 -6.22 5.70 6.85
C LEU A 4 -6.48 5.82 8.35
N PHE A 5 -7.14 4.82 8.95
CA PHE A 5 -7.35 4.75 10.40
C PHE A 5 -6.01 4.70 11.14
N THR A 6 -5.15 3.73 10.79
CA THR A 6 -3.82 3.58 11.41
C THR A 6 -2.98 4.86 11.26
N PHE A 7 -3.00 5.47 10.08
CA PHE A 7 -2.27 6.71 9.81
C PHE A 7 -2.75 7.87 10.71
N LEU A 8 -4.06 8.05 10.86
CA LEU A 8 -4.61 9.11 11.71
C LEU A 8 -4.37 8.84 13.19
N ASP A 9 -4.48 7.58 13.63
CA ASP A 9 -4.19 7.15 15.00
C ASP A 9 -2.71 7.40 15.36
N GLU A 10 -1.78 7.06 14.47
CA GLU A 10 -0.35 7.36 14.61
C GLU A 10 -0.04 8.87 14.69
N LEU A 11 -0.90 9.71 14.12
CA LEU A 11 -0.81 11.17 14.25
C LEU A 11 -1.40 11.68 15.57
N GLY A 12 -1.96 10.81 16.39
CA GLY A 12 -2.60 11.15 17.67
C GLY A 12 -4.01 11.73 17.51
N VAL A 13 -4.67 11.48 16.37
CA VAL A 13 -6.08 11.84 16.18
C VAL A 13 -6.96 10.83 16.92
N ASP A 14 -7.90 11.29 17.74
CA ASP A 14 -8.92 10.41 18.33
C ASP A 14 -9.91 9.99 17.24
N VAL A 15 -9.60 8.85 16.61
CA VAL A 15 -10.41 8.29 15.52
C VAL A 15 -11.38 7.27 16.08
N PHE A 16 -12.64 7.39 15.72
CA PHE A 16 -13.65 6.37 15.99
C PHE A 16 -13.98 5.62 14.69
N ARG A 17 -13.93 4.30 14.77
CA ARG A 17 -14.37 3.37 13.72
C ARG A 17 -15.22 2.28 14.39
N ASP A 18 -16.39 1.99 13.83
CA ASP A 18 -17.38 1.07 14.40
C ASP A 18 -16.83 -0.34 14.65
N VAL A 19 -16.02 -0.86 13.71
CA VAL A 19 -15.48 -2.24 13.76
C VAL A 19 -14.54 -2.48 14.97
N ASP A 20 -13.89 -1.43 15.48
CA ASP A 20 -12.81 -1.59 16.47
C ASP A 20 -13.25 -1.38 17.92
N ARG A 21 -14.35 -0.67 18.15
CA ARG A 21 -14.72 -0.17 19.47
C ARG A 21 -16.11 -0.58 19.96
N LEU A 22 -16.76 -1.53 19.28
CA LEU A 22 -18.05 -2.05 19.72
C LEU A 22 -17.84 -3.21 20.69
N VAL A 23 -18.35 -3.06 21.93
CA VAL A 23 -18.36 -4.13 22.92
C VAL A 23 -19.65 -4.92 22.77
N GLY A 24 -19.56 -6.25 22.72
CA GLY A 24 -20.75 -7.11 22.60
C GLY A 24 -21.74 -6.88 23.74
N GLY A 25 -23.01 -6.60 23.39
CA GLY A 25 -24.09 -6.37 24.34
C GLY A 25 -24.50 -4.91 24.56
N GLU A 26 -23.78 -3.94 23.99
CA GLU A 26 -24.20 -2.53 24.00
C GLU A 26 -25.21 -2.22 22.90
N HIS A 27 -26.00 -1.15 23.10
CA HIS A 27 -26.82 -0.56 22.05
C HIS A 27 -25.89 0.15 21.04
N TRP A 28 -25.22 -0.65 20.22
CA TRP A 28 -24.19 -0.21 19.28
C TRP A 28 -24.64 0.92 18.34
N HIS A 29 -25.90 0.90 17.93
CA HIS A 29 -26.50 1.92 17.07
C HIS A 29 -26.47 3.32 17.70
N ASP A 30 -26.97 3.43 18.95
CA ASP A 30 -26.97 4.71 19.67
C ASP A 30 -25.55 5.22 19.93
N HIS A 31 -24.61 4.30 20.20
CA HIS A 31 -23.21 4.63 20.41
C HIS A 31 -22.56 5.22 19.15
N ILE A 32 -22.79 4.63 17.97
CA ILE A 32 -22.29 5.16 16.70
C ILE A 32 -22.85 6.55 16.42
N LEU A 33 -24.18 6.75 16.55
CA LEU A 33 -24.81 8.06 16.33
C LEU A 33 -24.30 9.10 17.34
N GLN A 34 -24.06 8.72 18.57
CA GLN A 34 -23.46 9.59 19.58
C GLN A 34 -22.04 10.02 19.19
N LYS A 35 -21.21 9.08 18.72
CA LYS A 35 -19.84 9.37 18.25
C LYS A 35 -19.85 10.25 17.00
N ALA A 36 -20.73 9.97 16.03
CA ALA A 36 -20.91 10.80 14.84
C ALA A 36 -21.32 12.23 15.22
N ASN A 37 -22.25 12.38 16.18
CA ASN A 37 -22.68 13.68 16.66
C ASN A 37 -21.57 14.43 17.42
N ALA A 38 -20.76 13.75 18.21
CA ALA A 38 -19.63 14.34 18.95
C ALA A 38 -18.42 14.68 18.04
N SER A 39 -18.30 14.05 16.88
CA SER A 39 -17.17 14.24 15.98
C SER A 39 -17.05 15.68 15.47
N LYS A 40 -15.81 16.14 15.25
CA LYS A 40 -15.51 17.43 14.58
C LYS A 40 -15.25 17.25 13.09
N VAL A 41 -14.79 16.07 12.71
CA VAL A 41 -14.56 15.66 11.32
C VAL A 41 -15.26 14.33 11.10
N PHE A 42 -16.03 14.23 10.03
CA PHE A 42 -16.66 13.00 9.59
C PHE A 42 -16.06 12.62 8.23
N ILE A 43 -15.40 11.47 8.17
CA ILE A 43 -14.81 10.96 6.93
C ILE A 43 -15.70 9.86 6.39
N PHE A 44 -16.37 10.13 5.28
CA PHE A 44 -17.22 9.17 4.59
C PHE A 44 -16.44 8.46 3.49
N LEU A 45 -16.31 7.14 3.60
CA LEU A 45 -15.70 6.29 2.58
C LEU A 45 -16.80 5.83 1.61
N ALA A 46 -16.96 6.56 0.52
CA ALA A 46 -18.02 6.34 -0.46
C ALA A 46 -17.63 5.21 -1.44
N SER A 47 -18.39 4.12 -1.43
CA SER A 47 -18.28 3.01 -2.37
C SER A 47 -19.67 2.49 -2.75
N THR A 48 -19.73 1.70 -3.82
CA THR A 48 -20.95 0.97 -4.21
C THR A 48 -21.51 0.16 -3.04
N SER A 49 -20.66 -0.45 -2.23
CA SER A 49 -21.07 -1.23 -1.06
C SER A 49 -21.62 -0.36 0.06
N SER A 50 -20.99 0.77 0.37
CA SER A 50 -21.42 1.64 1.46
C SER A 50 -22.75 2.34 1.19
N VAL A 51 -23.04 2.64 -0.07
CA VAL A 51 -24.28 3.36 -0.43
C VAL A 51 -25.47 2.42 -0.60
N ASN A 52 -25.22 1.16 -0.99
CA ASN A 52 -26.29 0.16 -1.14
C ASN A 52 -26.74 -0.46 0.22
N ASN A 53 -25.94 -0.33 1.26
CA ASN A 53 -26.33 -0.71 2.63
C ASN A 53 -27.24 0.39 3.23
N ALA A 54 -28.46 0.47 2.73
CA ALA A 54 -29.49 1.41 3.16
C ALA A 54 -29.99 1.08 4.58
N GLY A 55 -29.48 1.72 5.57
CA GLY A 55 -29.89 1.56 6.97
C GLY A 55 -29.11 2.56 7.81
N MET A 56 -28.17 2.07 8.56
CA MET A 56 -27.41 2.84 9.51
C MET A 56 -26.54 3.94 8.89
N ILE A 57 -25.92 3.66 7.73
CA ILE A 57 -25.12 4.67 7.02
C ILE A 57 -25.95 5.92 6.68
N GLN A 58 -27.24 5.75 6.37
CA GLN A 58 -28.11 6.88 6.09
C GLN A 58 -28.37 7.74 7.33
N GLU A 59 -28.47 7.13 8.50
CA GLU A 59 -28.67 7.85 9.77
C GLU A 59 -27.41 8.62 10.18
N GLU A 60 -26.22 8.01 10.00
CA GLU A 60 -24.95 8.69 10.22
C GLU A 60 -24.75 9.88 9.27
N LEU A 61 -25.09 9.71 8.00
CA LEU A 61 -25.04 10.77 7.00
C LEU A 61 -26.06 11.89 7.31
N GLU A 62 -27.24 11.56 7.85
CA GLU A 62 -28.21 12.55 8.27
C GLU A 62 -27.70 13.37 9.46
N VAL A 63 -26.99 12.74 10.44
CA VAL A 63 -26.31 13.46 11.52
C VAL A 63 -25.29 14.45 10.95
N ALA A 64 -24.45 14.01 10.01
CA ALA A 64 -23.46 14.87 9.37
C ALA A 64 -24.13 16.04 8.63
N ARG A 65 -25.18 15.79 7.87
CA ARG A 65 -25.96 16.79 7.15
C ARG A 65 -26.59 17.82 8.07
N GLN A 66 -27.16 17.39 9.20
CA GLN A 66 -27.75 18.29 10.21
C GLN A 66 -26.67 19.20 10.82
N LYS A 67 -25.47 18.69 11.12
CA LYS A 67 -24.36 19.51 11.63
C LYS A 67 -23.93 20.57 10.61
N LEU A 68 -23.83 20.20 9.34
CA LEU A 68 -23.54 21.15 8.25
C LEU A 68 -24.61 22.24 8.14
N SER A 69 -25.92 21.87 8.21
CA SER A 69 -27.00 22.81 8.10
C SER A 69 -27.08 23.81 9.28
N ARG A 70 -26.59 23.42 10.45
CA ARG A 70 -26.49 24.28 11.64
C ARG A 70 -25.26 25.16 11.66
N ASN A 71 -24.42 25.09 10.64
CA ASN A 71 -23.13 25.78 10.55
C ASN A 71 -22.24 25.57 11.81
N GLU A 72 -22.28 24.36 12.34
CA GLU A 72 -21.40 23.96 13.44
C GLU A 72 -19.93 23.93 12.98
N PRO A 73 -18.94 24.07 13.88
CA PRO A 73 -17.51 23.88 13.55
C PRO A 73 -17.23 22.40 13.27
N PHE A 74 -17.54 21.99 12.07
CA PHE A 74 -17.56 20.60 11.60
C PHE A 74 -17.07 20.53 10.15
N ARG A 75 -16.41 19.42 9.79
CA ARG A 75 -16.02 19.10 8.41
C ARG A 75 -16.55 17.75 7.99
N PHE A 76 -17.13 17.71 6.83
CA PHE A 76 -17.53 16.49 6.14
C PHE A 76 -16.57 16.25 4.98
N LEU A 77 -15.85 15.13 5.04
CA LEU A 77 -14.89 14.72 4.02
C LEU A 77 -15.39 13.46 3.32
N THR A 78 -15.55 13.52 2.01
CA THR A 78 -15.87 12.34 1.21
C THR A 78 -14.60 11.80 0.55
N VAL A 79 -14.26 10.56 0.84
CA VAL A 79 -13.22 9.81 0.13
C VAL A 79 -13.89 8.79 -0.78
N ARG A 80 -13.78 8.98 -2.09
CA ARG A 80 -14.35 8.06 -3.09
C ARG A 80 -13.44 6.86 -3.29
N LEU A 81 -13.97 5.67 -3.03
CA LEU A 81 -13.27 4.41 -3.22
C LEU A 81 -13.48 3.85 -4.63
N ASP A 82 -14.61 4.16 -5.26
CA ASP A 82 -14.98 3.77 -6.62
C ASP A 82 -15.76 4.89 -7.33
N GLU A 83 -16.19 4.66 -8.57
CA GLU A 83 -16.93 5.65 -9.38
C GLU A 83 -18.45 5.66 -9.10
N TYR A 84 -18.89 5.19 -7.95
CA TYR A 84 -20.31 5.23 -7.58
C TYR A 84 -20.83 6.69 -7.52
N PRO A 85 -22.04 6.96 -8.03
CA PRO A 85 -22.63 8.30 -7.96
C PRO A 85 -22.95 8.68 -6.51
N LEU A 86 -22.44 9.83 -6.09
CA LEU A 86 -22.74 10.39 -4.76
C LEU A 86 -24.16 10.93 -4.72
N GLN A 87 -24.75 11.06 -3.51
CA GLN A 87 -26.02 11.76 -3.32
C GLN A 87 -25.87 13.24 -3.71
N ASP A 88 -26.96 13.88 -4.18
CA ASP A 88 -26.91 15.24 -4.74
C ASP A 88 -26.29 16.26 -3.78
N TRP A 89 -26.63 16.22 -2.50
CA TRP A 89 -26.08 17.13 -1.49
C TRP A 89 -24.56 16.91 -1.23
N MET A 90 -24.05 15.71 -1.49
CA MET A 90 -22.60 15.42 -1.36
C MET A 90 -21.81 15.98 -2.53
N ASN A 91 -22.43 16.17 -3.68
CA ASN A 91 -21.80 16.76 -4.87
C ASN A 91 -21.51 18.26 -4.70
N GLU A 92 -22.12 18.92 -3.72
CA GLU A 92 -21.81 20.31 -3.34
C GLU A 92 -20.44 20.42 -2.64
N TRP A 93 -19.90 19.31 -2.16
CA TRP A 93 -18.63 19.26 -1.42
C TRP A 93 -17.52 18.63 -2.24
N GLN A 94 -16.32 19.15 -2.07
CA GLN A 94 -15.15 18.58 -2.70
C GLN A 94 -14.86 17.19 -2.12
N PHE A 95 -14.66 16.20 -2.98
CA PHE A 95 -14.28 14.85 -2.58
C PHE A 95 -12.82 14.57 -2.91
N ILE A 96 -12.23 13.60 -2.21
CA ILE A 96 -10.88 13.09 -2.45
C ILE A 96 -11.02 11.68 -3.04
N ARG A 97 -10.27 11.33 -4.08
CA ARG A 97 -10.23 9.95 -4.58
C ARG A 97 -9.26 9.12 -3.74
N SER A 98 -9.61 7.87 -3.47
CA SER A 98 -8.71 6.93 -2.76
C SER A 98 -7.41 6.67 -3.53
N SER A 99 -7.44 6.83 -4.84
CA SER A 99 -6.26 6.72 -5.72
C SER A 99 -5.41 8.00 -5.79
N ASP A 100 -5.79 9.05 -5.06
CA ASP A 100 -5.02 10.29 -5.02
C ASP A 100 -3.77 10.07 -4.16
N GLU A 101 -2.59 10.23 -4.75
CA GLU A 101 -1.31 10.08 -4.04
C GLU A 101 -1.12 11.12 -2.92
N HIS A 102 -1.93 12.18 -2.91
CA HIS A 102 -1.96 13.22 -1.87
C HIS A 102 -3.14 13.06 -0.91
N LEU A 103 -3.81 11.91 -0.88
CA LEU A 103 -4.94 11.65 0.02
C LEU A 103 -4.63 11.97 1.49
N PRO A 104 -3.52 11.50 2.10
CA PRO A 104 -3.21 11.79 3.49
C PRO A 104 -2.99 13.28 3.74
N ASP A 105 -2.26 13.98 2.86
CA ASP A 105 -2.06 15.44 2.97
C ASP A 105 -3.37 16.22 2.95
N LYS A 106 -4.28 15.85 2.05
CA LYS A 106 -5.60 16.49 1.93
C LYS A 106 -6.46 16.25 3.17
N VAL A 107 -6.44 15.02 3.70
CA VAL A 107 -7.17 14.69 4.94
C VAL A 107 -6.61 15.47 6.12
N VAL A 108 -5.29 15.45 6.32
CA VAL A 108 -4.62 16.20 7.40
C VAL A 108 -4.83 17.70 7.27
N HIS A 109 -4.73 18.24 6.05
CA HIS A 109 -5.01 19.66 5.80
C HIS A 109 -6.43 20.03 6.23
N SER A 110 -7.42 19.22 5.88
CA SER A 110 -8.83 19.44 6.25
C SER A 110 -9.06 19.36 7.77
N ILE A 111 -8.38 18.41 8.45
CA ILE A 111 -8.41 18.31 9.91
C ILE A 111 -7.74 19.54 10.55
N ASN A 112 -6.61 19.97 10.05
CA ASN A 112 -5.90 21.14 10.57
C ASN A 112 -6.66 22.46 10.35
N GLN A 113 -7.42 22.57 9.27
CA GLN A 113 -8.30 23.72 9.08
C GLN A 113 -9.37 23.83 10.18
N ILE A 114 -10.06 22.71 10.49
CA ILE A 114 -11.05 22.74 11.57
C ILE A 114 -10.39 22.95 12.93
N ALA A 115 -9.18 22.42 13.15
CA ALA A 115 -8.40 22.66 14.36
C ALA A 115 -8.12 24.15 14.55
N ALA A 116 -7.69 24.85 13.49
CA ALA A 116 -7.46 26.29 13.50
C ALA A 116 -8.74 27.09 13.82
N ASP A 117 -9.86 26.71 13.23
CA ASP A 117 -11.17 27.34 13.45
C ASP A 117 -11.72 27.14 14.86
N THR A 118 -11.32 26.07 15.54
CA THR A 118 -11.86 25.65 16.85
C THR A 118 -10.87 25.78 18.01
N GLY A 119 -9.63 26.22 17.74
CA GLY A 119 -8.57 26.36 18.75
C GLY A 119 -7.99 25.01 19.23
N PHE A 120 -8.24 23.91 18.52
CA PHE A 120 -7.58 22.65 18.80
C PHE A 120 -6.11 22.63 18.34
N PRO A 121 -5.27 21.75 18.92
CA PRO A 121 -3.90 21.60 18.46
C PRO A 121 -3.84 21.18 16.98
N ILE A 122 -2.97 21.85 16.22
CA ILE A 122 -2.65 21.46 14.85
C ILE A 122 -1.83 20.18 14.89
N LEU A 123 -2.19 19.20 14.04
CA LEU A 123 -1.45 17.96 13.93
C LEU A 123 -0.03 18.21 13.42
N ALA A 124 0.96 17.83 14.21
CA ALA A 124 2.35 17.84 13.79
C ALA A 124 2.63 16.62 12.90
N THR A 125 2.75 16.86 11.61
CA THR A 125 2.81 15.81 10.59
C THR A 125 4.21 15.49 10.09
N GLY A 126 5.23 16.22 10.56
CA GLY A 126 6.59 16.25 10.01
C GLY A 126 7.14 14.92 9.52
N GLY A 127 7.09 14.70 8.22
CA GLY A 127 7.70 13.55 7.54
C GLY A 127 7.00 12.20 7.75
N LYS A 128 5.79 12.14 8.27
CA LYS A 128 5.01 10.90 8.33
C LYS A 128 4.69 10.40 6.92
N ALA A 129 4.93 9.13 6.68
CA ALA A 129 4.67 8.49 5.40
C ALA A 129 3.42 7.63 5.46
N PHE A 130 2.65 7.67 4.41
CA PHE A 130 1.51 6.82 4.15
C PHE A 130 1.74 6.05 2.85
N VAL A 131 1.39 4.77 2.81
CA VAL A 131 1.49 3.95 1.60
C VAL A 131 0.10 3.42 1.26
N ASN A 132 -0.41 3.79 0.08
CA ASN A 132 -1.63 3.19 -0.44
C ASN A 132 -1.36 1.76 -0.90
N ARG A 133 -1.82 0.78 -0.13
CA ARG A 133 -1.60 -0.67 -0.37
C ARG A 133 -2.57 -1.26 -1.39
N ASN A 134 -3.64 -0.53 -1.76
CA ASN A 134 -4.65 -0.96 -2.71
C ASN A 134 -4.61 -0.10 -4.00
N PRO A 135 -3.53 -0.14 -4.76
CA PRO A 135 -3.40 0.66 -5.96
C PRO A 135 -4.32 0.16 -7.06
N ARG A 136 -4.74 1.09 -7.93
CA ARG A 136 -5.49 0.73 -9.14
C ARG A 136 -4.62 -0.11 -10.08
N ARG A 137 -5.17 -1.22 -10.55
CA ARG A 137 -4.53 -2.06 -11.56
C ARG A 137 -4.58 -1.40 -12.93
N THR A 138 -3.47 -1.41 -13.63
CA THR A 138 -3.34 -0.98 -15.02
C THR A 138 -3.05 -2.19 -15.88
N SER A 139 -3.75 -2.33 -17.01
CA SER A 139 -3.58 -3.47 -17.91
C SER A 139 -3.43 -2.98 -19.34
N TYR A 140 -2.59 -3.68 -20.09
CA TYR A 140 -2.34 -3.43 -21.51
C TYR A 140 -2.35 -4.75 -22.27
N GLN A 141 -2.84 -4.70 -23.49
CA GLN A 141 -2.83 -5.84 -24.42
C GLN A 141 -1.97 -5.49 -25.63
N THR A 142 -1.11 -6.41 -26.01
CA THR A 142 -0.31 -6.34 -27.23
C THR A 142 -0.52 -7.60 -28.06
N SER A 143 0.02 -7.63 -29.27
CA SER A 143 -0.07 -8.82 -30.13
C SER A 143 0.63 -10.05 -29.54
N ASP A 144 1.66 -9.85 -28.75
CA ASP A 144 2.59 -10.89 -28.32
C ASP A 144 2.56 -11.17 -26.82
N CYS A 145 2.13 -10.19 -26.02
CA CYS A 145 2.12 -10.33 -24.56
C CYS A 145 1.11 -9.38 -23.93
N ASP A 146 0.28 -9.90 -23.05
CA ASP A 146 -0.55 -9.10 -22.17
C ASP A 146 0.23 -8.77 -20.91
N TYR A 147 0.11 -7.54 -20.40
CA TYR A 147 0.75 -7.19 -19.12
C TYR A 147 -0.13 -6.31 -18.26
N SER A 148 -0.02 -6.55 -16.96
CA SER A 148 -0.73 -5.78 -15.97
C SER A 148 0.14 -5.52 -14.74
N TYR A 149 -0.12 -4.42 -14.08
CA TYR A 149 0.58 -4.07 -12.85
C TYR A 149 -0.29 -3.23 -11.91
N ALA A 150 0.05 -3.27 -10.64
CA ALA A 150 -0.48 -2.36 -9.63
C ALA A 150 0.68 -1.82 -8.79
N ILE A 151 0.79 -0.50 -8.66
CA ILE A 151 1.93 0.15 -7.99
C ILE A 151 1.41 0.93 -6.79
N PRO A 152 1.80 0.57 -5.55
CA PRO A 152 1.53 1.37 -4.37
C PRO A 152 2.10 2.77 -4.52
N THR A 153 1.38 3.76 -4.00
CA THR A 153 1.83 5.15 -3.96
C THR A 153 2.20 5.54 -2.54
N ILE A 154 3.26 6.33 -2.41
CA ILE A 154 3.73 6.88 -1.15
C ILE A 154 3.34 8.35 -1.08
N SER A 155 2.76 8.75 0.03
CA SER A 155 2.56 10.15 0.39
C SER A 155 3.41 10.47 1.61
N ILE A 156 4.02 11.65 1.62
CA ILE A 156 4.81 12.15 2.76
C ILE A 156 4.21 13.48 3.16
N VAL A 157 3.61 13.52 4.33
CA VAL A 157 2.93 14.72 4.80
C VAL A 157 3.92 15.85 5.00
N GLY A 158 3.68 16.96 4.30
CA GLY A 158 4.56 18.13 4.33
C GLY A 158 5.76 18.05 3.37
N ASP A 159 5.94 16.96 2.61
CA ASP A 159 7.01 16.82 1.63
C ASP A 159 6.53 16.13 0.34
N GLN A 160 5.69 16.84 -0.41
CA GLN A 160 5.13 16.35 -1.68
C GLN A 160 6.21 16.14 -2.75
N PHE A 161 7.31 16.91 -2.68
CA PHE A 161 8.40 16.74 -3.64
C PHE A 161 9.08 15.38 -3.45
N ALA A 162 9.49 15.05 -2.22
CA ALA A 162 10.08 13.73 -1.94
C ALA A 162 9.12 12.59 -2.28
N ALA A 163 7.83 12.71 -1.98
CA ALA A 163 6.82 11.72 -2.35
C ALA A 163 6.74 11.53 -3.88
N SER A 164 6.71 12.61 -4.65
CA SER A 164 6.67 12.56 -6.12
C SER A 164 7.90 11.87 -6.72
N GLU A 165 9.08 12.22 -6.24
CA GLU A 165 10.35 11.61 -6.69
C GLU A 165 10.41 10.12 -6.37
N LEU A 166 10.01 9.71 -5.16
CA LEU A 166 9.97 8.30 -4.77
C LEU A 166 8.96 7.51 -5.60
N ASN A 167 7.76 8.04 -5.81
CA ASN A 167 6.74 7.40 -6.64
C ASN A 167 7.21 7.25 -8.10
N SER A 168 7.94 8.23 -8.63
CA SER A 168 8.54 8.17 -9.97
C SER A 168 9.61 7.07 -10.04
N ALA A 169 10.45 6.96 -9.02
CA ALA A 169 11.48 5.93 -8.93
C ALA A 169 10.87 4.50 -8.83
N ILE A 170 9.81 4.33 -8.02
CA ILE A 170 9.08 3.06 -7.90
C ILE A 170 8.48 2.66 -9.26
N ARG A 171 7.79 3.59 -9.93
CA ARG A 171 7.25 3.36 -11.27
C ARG A 171 8.34 2.99 -12.28
N GLY A 172 9.50 3.65 -12.20
CA GLY A 172 10.66 3.34 -13.03
C GLY A 172 11.14 1.91 -12.87
N ARG A 173 11.26 1.42 -11.63
CA ARG A 173 11.69 0.04 -11.35
C ARG A 173 10.69 -1.01 -11.86
N VAL A 174 9.39 -0.77 -11.69
CA VAL A 174 8.36 -1.66 -12.23
C VAL A 174 8.37 -1.64 -13.77
N ALA A 175 8.49 -0.47 -14.38
CA ALA A 175 8.57 -0.33 -15.84
C ALA A 175 9.82 -1.03 -16.41
N GLU A 176 10.98 -0.91 -15.79
CA GLU A 176 12.20 -1.61 -16.15
C GLU A 176 11.98 -3.12 -16.17
N SER A 177 11.38 -3.67 -15.12
CA SER A 177 11.04 -5.09 -15.03
C SER A 177 10.09 -5.56 -16.14
N ILE A 178 9.08 -4.75 -16.50
CA ILE A 178 8.17 -5.06 -17.62
C ILE A 178 8.93 -5.06 -18.96
N LEU A 179 9.79 -4.06 -19.17
CA LEU A 179 10.55 -3.92 -20.41
C LEU A 179 11.55 -5.07 -20.63
N GLU A 180 12.21 -5.51 -19.58
CA GLU A 180 13.10 -6.70 -19.60
C GLU A 180 12.33 -7.94 -20.07
N MET A 181 11.18 -8.19 -19.45
CA MET A 181 10.34 -9.35 -19.78
C MET A 181 9.77 -9.26 -21.19
N ARG A 182 9.31 -8.09 -21.62
CA ARG A 182 8.85 -7.88 -23.00
C ARG A 182 9.97 -8.14 -23.99
N GLY A 183 11.16 -7.63 -23.74
CA GLY A 183 12.32 -7.88 -24.61
C GLY A 183 12.62 -9.37 -24.73
N TRP A 184 12.49 -10.13 -23.64
CA TRP A 184 12.65 -11.57 -23.67
C TRP A 184 11.54 -12.26 -24.50
N VAL A 185 10.27 -11.90 -24.31
CA VAL A 185 9.14 -12.44 -25.08
C VAL A 185 9.31 -12.13 -26.58
N GLU A 186 9.64 -10.90 -26.94
CA GLU A 186 9.88 -10.49 -28.33
C GLU A 186 11.01 -11.27 -28.98
N ALA A 187 12.09 -11.55 -28.23
CA ALA A 187 13.23 -12.29 -28.75
C ALA A 187 12.98 -13.79 -28.93
N ASN A 188 12.19 -14.40 -28.02
CA ASN A 188 12.09 -15.87 -27.94
C ASN A 188 10.74 -16.42 -28.37
N GLN A 189 9.67 -15.61 -28.34
CA GLN A 189 8.29 -16.05 -28.56
C GLN A 189 7.50 -15.17 -29.53
N ARG A 190 8.16 -14.47 -30.42
CA ARG A 190 7.52 -13.53 -31.34
C ARG A 190 6.43 -14.20 -32.18
N GLY A 191 5.21 -13.63 -32.14
CA GLY A 191 4.05 -14.14 -32.87
C GLY A 191 3.33 -15.32 -32.22
N GLU A 192 3.74 -15.73 -31.01
CA GLU A 192 3.04 -16.75 -30.24
C GLU A 192 2.10 -16.09 -29.20
N PRO A 193 0.77 -16.16 -29.36
CA PRO A 193 -0.17 -15.59 -28.41
C PRO A 193 -0.22 -16.38 -27.11
N GLY A 194 -0.57 -15.69 -26.02
CA GLY A 194 -0.81 -16.33 -24.72
C GLY A 194 0.26 -16.09 -23.67
N SER A 195 1.28 -15.28 -23.97
CA SER A 195 2.21 -14.80 -22.93
C SER A 195 1.56 -13.69 -22.11
N PHE A 196 1.80 -13.68 -20.79
CA PHE A 196 1.40 -12.58 -19.93
C PHE A 196 2.43 -12.28 -18.85
N ILE A 197 2.45 -11.03 -18.40
CA ILE A 197 3.24 -10.55 -17.28
C ILE A 197 2.28 -9.86 -16.30
N ASP A 198 2.36 -10.23 -15.04
CA ASP A 198 1.60 -9.60 -13.96
C ASP A 198 2.54 -9.18 -12.83
N ILE A 199 2.47 -7.90 -12.42
CA ILE A 199 3.24 -7.38 -11.29
C ILE A 199 2.28 -6.81 -10.26
N THR A 200 2.18 -7.49 -9.13
CA THR A 200 1.27 -7.12 -8.04
C THR A 200 2.03 -6.84 -6.75
N PRO A 201 1.59 -5.85 -5.95
CA PRO A 201 2.18 -5.64 -4.64
C PRO A 201 1.89 -6.87 -3.76
N LEU A 202 2.97 -7.41 -3.19
CA LEU A 202 2.92 -8.56 -2.29
C LEU A 202 2.89 -8.09 -0.83
N ASN A 203 3.78 -7.16 -0.49
CA ASN A 203 3.90 -6.67 0.88
C ASN A 203 4.41 -5.24 0.94
N VAL A 204 4.03 -4.54 2.01
CA VAL A 204 4.52 -3.22 2.38
C VAL A 204 5.02 -3.28 3.81
N VAL A 205 6.29 -3.01 4.00
CA VAL A 205 6.91 -2.90 5.32
C VAL A 205 7.12 -1.43 5.63
N LEU A 206 6.57 -0.98 6.74
CA LEU A 206 6.80 0.37 7.28
C LEU A 206 7.56 0.23 8.58
N SER A 207 8.76 0.78 8.64
CA SER A 207 9.55 0.85 9.85
C SER A 207 9.96 2.30 10.15
N GLU A 208 10.63 2.55 11.27
CA GLU A 208 11.08 3.90 11.61
C GLU A 208 12.07 4.45 10.58
N LYS A 209 12.96 3.62 10.06
CA LYS A 209 14.07 4.00 9.19
C LYS A 209 13.80 3.74 7.72
N TYR A 210 12.93 2.75 7.41
CA TYR A 210 12.77 2.25 6.04
C TYR A 210 11.31 2.08 5.63
N ILE A 211 11.07 2.14 4.33
CA ILE A 211 9.87 1.64 3.68
C ILE A 211 10.34 0.56 2.69
N GLY A 212 9.84 -0.65 2.85
CA GLY A 212 10.08 -1.75 1.94
C GLY A 212 8.82 -2.08 1.15
N LEU A 213 8.90 -2.04 -0.17
CA LEU A 213 7.85 -2.51 -1.07
C LEU A 213 8.34 -3.80 -1.72
N SER A 214 7.52 -4.84 -1.72
CA SER A 214 7.78 -6.04 -2.49
C SER A 214 6.63 -6.32 -3.45
N PHE A 215 6.98 -6.77 -4.62
CA PHE A 215 6.07 -7.13 -5.68
C PHE A 215 6.32 -8.58 -6.07
N GLU A 216 5.26 -9.30 -6.30
CA GLU A 216 5.31 -10.56 -7.00
C GLU A 216 5.21 -10.28 -8.51
N ARG A 217 6.12 -10.83 -9.28
CA ARG A 217 6.11 -10.81 -10.72
C ARG A 217 5.82 -12.20 -11.24
N VAL A 218 4.65 -12.39 -11.81
CA VAL A 218 4.24 -13.62 -12.45
C VAL A 218 4.42 -13.46 -13.95
N ALA A 219 5.16 -14.35 -14.57
CA ALA A 219 5.35 -14.37 -16.02
C ALA A 219 4.95 -15.75 -16.56
N HIS A 220 4.14 -15.75 -17.59
CA HIS A 220 3.77 -16.95 -18.34
C HIS A 220 4.14 -16.77 -19.79
N TYR A 221 4.90 -17.71 -20.31
CA TYR A 221 5.30 -17.71 -21.72
C TYR A 221 4.45 -18.68 -22.50
N ALA A 222 4.14 -18.37 -23.73
CA ALA A 222 3.40 -19.25 -24.62
C ALA A 222 4.05 -20.65 -24.61
N LYS A 223 3.22 -21.70 -24.42
CA LYS A 223 3.63 -23.11 -24.33
C LYS A 223 4.44 -23.50 -23.08
N ALA A 224 4.67 -22.61 -22.12
CA ALA A 224 5.21 -23.01 -20.81
C ALA A 224 4.18 -23.85 -20.06
N ALA A 225 4.63 -24.85 -19.32
CA ALA A 225 3.76 -25.73 -18.55
C ALA A 225 3.10 -24.99 -17.36
N HIS A 226 3.78 -24.02 -16.80
CA HIS A 226 3.31 -23.21 -15.66
C HIS A 226 3.95 -21.82 -15.69
N PRO A 227 3.36 -20.83 -15.01
CA PRO A 227 3.98 -19.51 -14.81
C PRO A 227 5.28 -19.60 -14.00
N GLU A 228 6.13 -18.61 -14.19
CA GLU A 228 7.32 -18.36 -13.36
C GLU A 228 7.00 -17.25 -12.36
N HIS A 229 7.43 -17.44 -11.11
CA HIS A 229 7.27 -16.49 -10.03
C HIS A 229 8.61 -15.88 -9.63
N HIS A 230 8.69 -14.58 -9.69
CA HIS A 230 9.85 -13.80 -9.29
C HIS A 230 9.42 -12.67 -8.34
N PHE A 231 10.38 -12.09 -7.64
CA PHE A 231 10.11 -10.93 -6.79
C PHE A 231 10.86 -9.70 -7.29
N LEU A 232 10.30 -8.55 -6.95
CA LEU A 232 10.93 -7.25 -7.13
C LEU A 232 10.78 -6.49 -5.83
N THR A 233 11.87 -5.99 -5.26
CA THR A 233 11.82 -5.18 -4.05
C THR A 233 12.31 -3.77 -4.31
N VAL A 234 11.70 -2.81 -3.62
CA VAL A 234 12.10 -1.42 -3.59
C VAL A 234 12.24 -0.99 -2.15
N ASN A 235 13.42 -0.53 -1.77
CA ASN A 235 13.73 -0.09 -0.43
C ASN A 235 13.99 1.41 -0.41
N ILE A 236 13.37 2.10 0.53
CA ILE A 236 13.44 3.54 0.71
C ILE A 236 13.92 3.82 2.12
N LYS A 237 14.97 4.62 2.24
CA LYS A 237 15.40 5.18 3.52
C LYS A 237 14.57 6.41 3.83
N ARG A 238 14.11 6.55 5.07
CA ARG A 238 13.18 7.61 5.47
C ARG A 238 13.84 8.94 5.84
N GLN A 239 15.10 8.93 6.27
CA GLN A 239 15.77 10.17 6.71
C GLN A 239 17.27 10.10 6.37
N PRO A 240 17.73 10.88 5.36
CA PRO A 240 16.95 11.62 4.37
C PRO A 240 16.20 10.66 3.43
N TRP A 241 15.10 11.12 2.85
CA TRP A 241 14.34 10.34 1.88
C TRP A 241 15.21 10.01 0.67
N SER A 242 15.40 8.73 0.42
CA SER A 242 16.19 8.26 -0.72
C SER A 242 15.85 6.83 -1.09
N LEU A 243 15.84 6.56 -2.39
CA LEU A 243 15.80 5.18 -2.88
C LEU A 243 17.13 4.51 -2.54
N MET A 244 17.06 3.36 -1.91
CA MET A 244 18.26 2.57 -1.64
C MET A 244 18.64 1.75 -2.87
N GLN A 245 19.91 1.74 -3.20
CA GLN A 245 20.43 0.73 -4.10
C GLN A 245 20.39 -0.59 -3.35
N THR A 246 19.62 -1.54 -3.85
CA THR A 246 19.50 -2.85 -3.29
C THR A 246 20.75 -3.65 -3.61
N GLY A 247 21.57 -3.87 -2.63
CA GLY A 247 22.75 -4.71 -2.71
C GLY A 247 23.24 -4.97 -1.30
N ILE A 248 23.44 -6.23 -0.99
CA ILE A 248 24.14 -6.59 0.25
C ILE A 248 25.63 -6.55 -0.09
N ALA A 249 26.38 -5.72 0.64
CA ALA A 249 27.81 -5.65 0.49
C ALA A 249 28.41 -7.07 0.56
N SER A 250 29.35 -7.36 -0.31
CA SER A 250 29.94 -8.71 -0.45
C SER A 250 30.45 -9.26 0.88
N GLU A 251 30.95 -8.40 1.74
CA GLU A 251 31.43 -8.73 3.09
C GLU A 251 30.35 -9.23 4.04
N HIS A 252 29.10 -8.84 3.83
CA HIS A 252 27.95 -9.25 4.64
C HIS A 252 27.18 -10.42 4.03
N ARG A 253 27.43 -10.74 2.76
CA ARG A 253 26.70 -11.77 2.03
C ARG A 253 26.86 -13.16 2.66
N ALA A 254 28.08 -13.55 2.98
CA ALA A 254 28.34 -14.84 3.61
C ALA A 254 27.61 -15.00 4.94
N ARG A 255 27.64 -13.96 5.78
CA ARG A 255 26.93 -13.98 7.05
C ARG A 255 25.42 -14.03 6.91
N LEU A 256 24.86 -13.35 5.92
CA LEU A 256 23.42 -13.42 5.62
C LEU A 256 23.03 -14.84 5.18
N ILE A 257 23.83 -15.47 4.30
CA ILE A 257 23.58 -16.85 3.85
C ILE A 257 23.57 -17.81 5.05
N GLU A 258 24.55 -17.72 5.94
CA GLU A 258 24.57 -18.52 7.18
C GLU A 258 23.30 -18.37 8.00
N LEU A 259 22.87 -17.12 8.25
CA LEU A 259 21.65 -16.83 9.03
C LEU A 259 20.39 -17.39 8.35
N ILE A 260 20.29 -17.31 7.03
CA ILE A 260 19.17 -17.88 6.27
C ILE A 260 19.16 -19.39 6.38
N ILE A 261 20.32 -20.05 6.23
CA ILE A 261 20.44 -21.50 6.36
C ILE A 261 20.02 -21.95 7.77
N ASP A 262 20.51 -21.26 8.81
CA ASP A 262 20.17 -21.57 10.18
C ASP A 262 18.65 -21.47 10.42
N GLU A 263 18.02 -20.41 9.91
CA GLU A 263 16.57 -20.20 10.03
C GLU A 263 15.76 -21.26 9.27
N LEU A 264 16.12 -21.56 8.02
CA LEU A 264 15.42 -22.56 7.21
C LEU A 264 15.51 -23.96 7.83
N ARG A 265 16.68 -24.34 8.35
CA ARG A 265 16.87 -25.63 9.02
C ARG A 265 16.22 -25.70 10.41
N ALA A 266 16.03 -24.57 11.07
CA ALA A 266 15.24 -24.50 12.30
C ALA A 266 13.76 -24.77 12.03
N GLN A 267 13.24 -24.31 10.88
CA GLN A 267 11.86 -24.55 10.45
C GLN A 267 11.65 -25.97 9.92
N ASP A 268 12.58 -26.47 9.12
CA ASP A 268 12.57 -27.85 8.59
C ASP A 268 14.01 -28.43 8.54
N PRO A 269 14.34 -29.34 9.46
CA PRO A 269 15.66 -29.97 9.52
C PRO A 269 16.02 -30.85 8.32
N SER A 270 15.08 -31.16 7.42
CA SER A 270 15.34 -31.96 6.23
C SER A 270 16.17 -31.24 5.16
N TRP A 271 16.27 -29.91 5.24
CA TRP A 271 17.10 -29.12 4.34
C TRP A 271 18.59 -29.47 4.46
N GLU A 272 19.18 -29.85 3.35
CA GLU A 272 20.62 -30.13 3.28
C GLU A 272 21.43 -28.83 3.20
N GLN A 273 22.38 -28.66 4.11
CA GLN A 273 23.21 -27.44 4.22
C GLN A 273 23.96 -27.09 2.95
N ASP A 274 24.56 -28.11 2.31
CA ASP A 274 25.40 -27.92 1.10
C ASP A 274 24.53 -27.44 -0.07
N THR A 275 23.35 -28.04 -0.25
CA THR A 275 22.37 -27.65 -1.27
C THR A 275 21.90 -26.19 -1.07
N LEU A 276 21.56 -25.82 0.16
CA LEU A 276 21.18 -24.44 0.48
C LEU A 276 22.34 -23.46 0.25
N THR A 277 23.55 -23.83 0.63
CA THR A 277 24.72 -22.97 0.45
C THR A 277 24.99 -22.70 -1.04
N GLU A 278 24.90 -23.72 -1.88
CA GLU A 278 25.09 -23.58 -3.33
C GLU A 278 23.99 -22.73 -3.96
N SER A 279 22.73 -22.98 -3.61
CA SER A 279 21.56 -22.20 -4.10
C SER A 279 21.66 -20.74 -3.71
N LEU A 280 21.98 -20.44 -2.45
CA LEU A 280 22.06 -19.08 -1.93
C LEU A 280 23.31 -18.32 -2.39
N ALA A 281 24.39 -19.04 -2.75
CA ALA A 281 25.62 -18.40 -3.27
C ALA A 281 25.35 -17.59 -4.55
N ASN A 282 24.42 -18.07 -5.39
CA ASN A 282 24.04 -17.44 -6.65
C ASN A 282 22.74 -16.64 -6.58
N TYR A 283 22.11 -16.56 -5.39
CA TYR A 283 20.83 -15.91 -5.22
C TYR A 283 20.93 -14.38 -5.37
N ASP A 284 19.98 -13.77 -6.09
CA ASP A 284 19.92 -12.31 -6.26
C ASP A 284 19.26 -11.65 -5.05
N PHE A 285 20.04 -11.38 -4.02
CA PHE A 285 19.56 -10.63 -2.87
C PHE A 285 19.22 -9.17 -3.20
N ALA A 286 19.73 -8.62 -4.30
CA ALA A 286 19.48 -7.23 -4.65
C ALA A 286 18.01 -6.96 -4.97
N SER A 287 17.35 -7.91 -5.64
CA SER A 287 15.94 -7.78 -6.06
C SER A 287 14.94 -8.39 -5.07
N ASN A 288 15.43 -9.12 -4.05
CA ASN A 288 14.59 -9.99 -3.23
C ASN A 288 14.67 -9.71 -1.72
N VAL A 289 15.09 -8.52 -1.31
CA VAL A 289 15.25 -8.17 0.12
C VAL A 289 14.55 -6.86 0.44
N ASN A 290 13.79 -6.84 1.55
CA ASN A 290 13.37 -5.60 2.21
C ASN A 290 14.13 -5.38 3.51
N PHE A 291 14.51 -4.13 3.76
CA PHE A 291 15.16 -3.72 5.00
C PHE A 291 14.11 -3.43 6.09
N LEU A 292 14.42 -3.86 7.30
CA LEU A 292 13.71 -3.60 8.54
C LEU A 292 14.61 -2.77 9.46
N ASP A 293 14.08 -2.29 10.59
CA ASP A 293 14.89 -1.54 11.55
C ASP A 293 15.95 -2.41 12.25
N ASP A 294 15.67 -3.69 12.41
CA ASP A 294 16.45 -4.69 13.13
C ASP A 294 16.86 -5.92 12.27
N GLY A 295 16.60 -5.88 10.97
CA GLY A 295 16.90 -7.04 10.13
C GLY A 295 16.59 -6.85 8.66
N VAL A 296 16.41 -7.98 7.98
CA VAL A 296 16.03 -8.04 6.56
C VAL A 296 14.96 -9.11 6.36
N ARG A 297 14.07 -8.88 5.41
CA ARG A 297 13.13 -9.88 4.91
C ARG A 297 13.56 -10.32 3.52
N VAL A 298 13.77 -11.61 3.35
CA VAL A 298 14.17 -12.21 2.06
C VAL A 298 12.97 -12.92 1.45
N TYR A 299 12.80 -12.79 0.13
CA TYR A 299 11.73 -13.44 -0.64
C TYR A 299 12.36 -14.47 -1.57
N PHE A 300 11.82 -15.68 -1.56
CA PHE A 300 12.27 -16.79 -2.42
C PHE A 300 11.18 -17.13 -3.42
N GLY A 301 11.54 -17.13 -4.71
CA GLY A 301 10.67 -17.62 -5.79
C GLY A 301 10.64 -19.15 -5.86
N ASP A 302 9.74 -19.67 -6.69
CA ASP A 302 9.65 -21.09 -6.96
C ASP A 302 11.02 -21.64 -7.44
N TYR A 303 11.40 -22.79 -6.90
CA TYR A 303 12.68 -23.48 -7.21
C TYR A 303 13.97 -22.71 -6.86
N SER A 304 13.88 -21.58 -6.13
CA SER A 304 15.08 -20.79 -5.77
C SER A 304 16.04 -21.51 -4.83
N LEU A 305 15.54 -22.45 -4.03
CA LEU A 305 16.31 -23.16 -3.01
C LEU A 305 16.61 -24.63 -3.36
N GLY A 306 16.33 -25.04 -4.58
CA GLY A 306 16.41 -26.44 -5.02
C GLY A 306 15.14 -27.21 -4.68
N SER A 307 14.78 -28.15 -5.53
CA SER A 307 13.65 -29.08 -5.34
C SER A 307 14.18 -30.44 -4.94
#